data_cbbd37a21813f87ef8eff5e26fb78f24
#
_entry.id   cbbd37a21813f87ef8eff5e26fb78f24
#
_cell.length_a   1.000
_cell.length_b   1.000
_cell.length_c   1.000
_cell.angle_alpha   90.00
_cell.angle_beta   90.00
_cell.angle_gamma   90.00
#
_symmetry.space_group_name_H-M   'P 1'
#
loop_
_entity.id
_entity.type
_entity.pdbx_description
1 polymer ?
#
loop_
_entity_poly.entity_id
_entity_poly.type
_entity_poly.pdbx_seq_one_letter_code
_entity_poly.pdbx_strand_id
1 'polypeptide(L)'
;MCIRDRSVIVCVGETLEERESGKTMDVIFAQLKAVATEIDDKEHSSWGSQVVIAYEPIWAIGTGKVATPEQVQDVHAKIRQWLADNVSEEVAKATRIQYGGSVNAGNCSELARLSDIDGFLVGGASLKGDDFVKICNTSAVHYKAIGRKPRSGSVVTYSFDEDGELLETK
;
A
#
# COMPACT_ATOMS: atom_id res chain seq x y z
N MET A 1 19.52 9.47 1.20
CA MET A 1 18.94 9.30 -0.16
C MET A 1 18.22 10.59 -0.52
N CYS A 2 18.60 11.27 -1.59
CA CYS A 2 17.96 12.55 -1.95
C CYS A 2 16.70 12.24 -2.78
N ILE A 3 15.51 12.46 -2.22
CA ILE A 3 14.21 12.22 -2.89
C ILE A 3 13.61 13.51 -3.48
N ARG A 4 14.43 14.57 -3.62
CA ARG A 4 13.97 15.93 -3.99
C ARG A 4 13.01 15.99 -5.20
N ASP A 5 13.19 15.09 -6.17
CA ASP A 5 12.46 15.18 -7.45
C ASP A 5 11.72 13.86 -7.81
N ARG A 6 11.60 12.89 -6.87
CA ARG A 6 11.01 11.58 -7.16
C ARG A 6 10.15 11.09 -6.00
N SER A 7 9.02 10.45 -6.34
CA SER A 7 8.26 9.65 -5.39
C SER A 7 8.93 8.29 -5.20
N VAL A 8 8.82 7.74 -3.99
CA VAL A 8 9.38 6.43 -3.65
C VAL A 8 8.31 5.52 -3.06
N ILE A 9 8.41 4.22 -3.34
CA ILE A 9 7.65 3.19 -2.66
C ILE A 9 8.63 2.47 -1.73
N VAL A 10 8.38 2.57 -0.43
CA VAL A 10 9.17 1.91 0.62
C VAL A 10 8.52 0.57 0.92
N CYS A 11 9.19 -0.52 0.54
CA CYS A 11 8.73 -1.87 0.82
C CYS A 11 9.21 -2.29 2.22
N VAL A 12 8.27 -2.71 3.06
CA VAL A 12 8.52 -3.23 4.41
C VAL A 12 7.83 -4.56 4.60
N GLY A 13 8.43 -5.46 5.35
CA GLY A 13 7.82 -6.75 5.62
C GLY A 13 8.74 -7.68 6.37
N GLU A 14 8.16 -8.71 6.93
CA GLU A 14 8.81 -9.73 7.75
C GLU A 14 8.93 -11.07 7.03
N THR A 15 9.87 -11.88 7.47
CA THR A 15 10.01 -13.29 7.10
C THR A 15 8.99 -14.17 7.83
N LEU A 16 8.83 -15.42 7.40
CA LEU A 16 7.96 -16.38 8.07
C LEU A 16 8.41 -16.64 9.51
N GLU A 17 9.71 -16.79 9.74
CA GLU A 17 10.28 -17.03 11.06
C GLU A 17 10.01 -15.87 12.03
N GLU A 18 10.18 -14.64 11.56
CA GLU A 18 9.88 -13.43 12.34
C GLU A 18 8.39 -13.35 12.70
N ARG A 19 7.52 -13.72 11.74
CA ARG A 19 6.09 -13.75 12.00
C ARG A 19 5.69 -14.82 13.01
N GLU A 20 6.17 -16.05 12.86
CA GLU A 20 5.88 -17.15 13.75
C GLU A 20 6.42 -16.90 15.16
N SER A 21 7.53 -16.16 15.29
CA SER A 21 8.09 -15.72 16.57
C SER A 21 7.43 -14.47 17.16
N GLY A 22 6.39 -13.92 16.51
CA GLY A 22 5.66 -12.73 16.97
C GLY A 22 6.39 -11.41 16.79
N LYS A 23 7.46 -11.37 15.99
CA LYS A 23 8.32 -10.19 15.79
C LYS A 23 7.92 -9.30 14.60
N THR A 24 6.78 -9.58 13.95
CA THR A 24 6.31 -8.83 12.76
C THR A 24 6.45 -7.32 12.94
N MET A 25 5.90 -6.77 14.02
CA MET A 25 5.89 -5.32 14.21
C MET A 25 7.25 -4.76 14.62
N ASP A 26 8.07 -5.52 15.33
CA ASP A 26 9.43 -5.09 15.68
C ASP A 26 10.28 -4.89 14.40
N VAL A 27 10.18 -5.82 13.47
CA VAL A 27 10.86 -5.75 12.17
C VAL A 27 10.36 -4.58 11.34
N ILE A 28 9.05 -4.45 11.17
CA ILE A 28 8.45 -3.39 10.35
C ILE A 28 8.76 -2.01 10.95
N PHE A 29 8.66 -1.84 12.27
CA PHE A 29 8.97 -0.57 12.93
C PHE A 29 10.45 -0.20 12.83
N ALA A 30 11.36 -1.18 12.89
CA ALA A 30 12.78 -0.93 12.66
C ALA A 30 13.05 -0.44 11.22
N GLN A 31 12.39 -1.06 10.23
CA GLN A 31 12.49 -0.66 8.83
C GLN A 31 11.92 0.77 8.60
N LEU A 32 10.75 1.07 9.16
CA LEU A 32 10.14 2.41 9.08
C LEU A 32 10.98 3.48 9.77
N LYS A 33 11.55 3.15 10.94
CA LYS A 33 12.43 4.07 11.68
C LYS A 33 13.68 4.43 10.87
N ALA A 34 14.29 3.47 10.20
CA ALA A 34 15.44 3.73 9.33
C ALA A 34 15.09 4.72 8.20
N VAL A 35 13.90 4.58 7.60
CA VAL A 35 13.43 5.53 6.56
C VAL A 35 13.15 6.91 7.16
N ALA A 36 12.47 6.97 8.30
CA ALA A 36 12.12 8.23 8.94
C ALA A 36 13.36 9.04 9.37
N THR A 37 14.45 8.35 9.75
CA THR A 37 15.72 8.99 10.12
C THR A 37 16.41 9.65 8.93
N GLU A 38 16.22 9.13 7.71
CA GLU A 38 16.84 9.66 6.49
C GLU A 38 16.05 10.81 5.83
N ILE A 39 14.81 11.03 6.26
CA ILE A 39 13.96 12.12 5.77
C ILE A 39 14.13 13.30 6.73
N ASP A 40 14.74 14.38 6.25
CA ASP A 40 14.98 15.59 7.05
C ASP A 40 13.67 16.15 7.63
N ASP A 41 13.70 16.58 8.90
CA ASP A 41 12.57 17.18 9.61
C ASP A 41 11.88 18.32 8.86
N LYS A 42 12.65 19.05 8.01
CA LYS A 42 12.12 20.12 7.16
C LYS A 42 11.35 19.61 5.94
N GLU A 43 11.55 18.36 5.57
CA GLU A 43 10.93 17.71 4.40
C GLU A 43 9.79 16.76 4.80
N HIS A 44 9.44 16.61 6.08
CA HIS A 44 8.32 15.81 6.54
C HIS A 44 6.99 16.22 5.87
N SER A 45 6.84 17.49 5.48
CA SER A 45 5.68 17.96 4.72
C SER A 45 5.55 17.29 3.34
N SER A 46 6.65 16.79 2.77
CA SER A 46 6.67 16.09 1.49
C SER A 46 6.44 14.58 1.63
N TRP A 47 6.58 14.01 2.83
CA TRP A 47 6.39 12.57 3.06
C TRP A 47 5.05 12.08 2.48
N GLY A 48 3.95 12.68 2.89
CA GLY A 48 2.60 12.25 2.47
C GLY A 48 2.34 12.32 0.96
N SER A 49 3.10 13.12 0.21
CA SER A 49 2.99 13.27 -1.24
C SER A 49 3.99 12.42 -2.02
N GLN A 50 5.18 12.19 -1.47
CA GLN A 50 6.29 11.56 -2.18
C GLN A 50 6.59 10.14 -1.72
N VAL A 51 6.19 9.76 -0.50
CA VAL A 51 6.44 8.44 0.06
C VAL A 51 5.15 7.62 0.08
N VAL A 52 5.23 6.43 -0.46
CA VAL A 52 4.22 5.38 -0.35
C VAL A 52 4.85 4.22 0.41
N ILE A 53 4.14 3.64 1.36
CA ILE A 53 4.59 2.42 2.05
C ILE A 53 3.90 1.23 1.39
N ALA A 54 4.67 0.18 1.08
CA ALA A 54 4.14 -1.09 0.64
C ALA A 54 4.46 -2.16 1.69
N TYR A 55 3.42 -2.73 2.31
CA TYR A 55 3.59 -3.89 3.18
C TYR A 55 3.66 -5.15 2.33
N GLU A 56 4.82 -5.77 2.33
CA GLU A 56 5.13 -6.98 1.59
C GLU A 56 5.57 -8.10 2.53
N PRO A 57 4.63 -8.91 3.08
CA PRO A 57 5.02 -10.09 3.87
C PRO A 57 5.84 -11.04 2.99
N ILE A 58 7.15 -11.18 3.27
CA ILE A 58 8.09 -11.91 2.42
C ILE A 58 7.63 -13.37 2.24
N TRP A 59 7.06 -13.95 3.27
CA TRP A 59 6.54 -15.32 3.25
C TRP A 59 5.31 -15.52 2.34
N ALA A 60 4.66 -14.45 1.91
CA ALA A 60 3.49 -14.48 1.01
C ALA A 60 3.86 -14.15 -0.45
N ILE A 61 5.10 -13.72 -0.74
CA ILE A 61 5.50 -13.31 -2.08
C ILE A 61 5.89 -14.55 -2.91
N GLY A 62 5.16 -14.84 -3.98
CA GLY A 62 5.50 -15.92 -4.92
C GLY A 62 5.40 -17.34 -4.36
N THR A 63 4.92 -17.50 -3.13
CA THR A 63 4.84 -18.82 -2.44
C THR A 63 3.50 -19.51 -2.59
N GLY A 64 2.48 -18.78 -3.09
CA GLY A 64 1.09 -19.23 -3.09
C GLY A 64 0.38 -19.10 -1.73
N LYS A 65 1.10 -18.73 -0.66
CA LYS A 65 0.49 -18.36 0.63
C LYS A 65 -0.06 -16.94 0.52
N VAL A 66 -1.21 -16.71 1.13
CA VAL A 66 -1.88 -15.40 1.18
C VAL A 66 -2.10 -15.04 2.63
N ALA A 67 -1.75 -13.82 3.02
CA ALA A 67 -2.12 -13.30 4.32
C ALA A 67 -3.65 -13.13 4.40
N THR A 68 -4.25 -13.42 5.55
CA THR A 68 -5.70 -13.19 5.72
C THR A 68 -6.00 -11.69 5.73
N PRO A 69 -7.22 -11.27 5.35
CA PRO A 69 -7.61 -9.87 5.42
C PRO A 69 -7.39 -9.24 6.79
N GLU A 70 -7.68 -9.98 7.88
CA GLU A 70 -7.48 -9.50 9.25
C GLU A 70 -6.01 -9.27 9.57
N GLN A 71 -5.13 -10.17 9.09
CA GLN A 71 -3.69 -10.02 9.26
C GLN A 71 -3.15 -8.79 8.53
N VAL A 72 -3.63 -8.56 7.31
CA VAL A 72 -3.23 -7.39 6.52
C VAL A 72 -3.74 -6.11 7.17
N GLN A 73 -5.02 -6.08 7.58
CA GLN A 73 -5.62 -4.93 8.26
C GLN A 73 -4.88 -4.58 9.54
N ASP A 74 -4.56 -5.56 10.38
CA ASP A 74 -3.86 -5.35 11.65
C ASP A 74 -2.48 -4.71 11.44
N VAL A 75 -1.70 -5.21 10.48
CA VAL A 75 -0.38 -4.64 10.17
C VAL A 75 -0.51 -3.23 9.59
N HIS A 76 -1.42 -3.00 8.65
CA HIS A 76 -1.62 -1.68 8.04
C HIS A 76 -2.05 -0.63 9.08
N ALA A 77 -2.98 -0.98 9.97
CA ALA A 77 -3.41 -0.10 11.04
C ALA A 77 -2.25 0.27 11.99
N LYS A 78 -1.41 -0.72 12.35
CA LYS A 78 -0.23 -0.50 13.19
C LYS A 78 0.85 0.35 12.51
N ILE A 79 1.07 0.18 11.19
CA ILE A 79 1.96 1.06 10.41
C ILE A 79 1.43 2.50 10.47
N ARG A 80 0.14 2.69 10.27
CA ARG A 80 -0.47 4.02 10.29
C ARG A 80 -0.38 4.67 11.68
N GLN A 81 -0.63 3.90 12.74
CA GLN A 81 -0.45 4.37 14.11
C GLN A 81 1.00 4.74 14.40
N TRP A 82 1.96 3.92 13.95
CA TRP A 82 3.38 4.22 14.11
C TRP A 82 3.77 5.55 13.44
N LEU A 83 3.24 5.83 12.26
CA LEU A 83 3.46 7.11 11.57
C LEU A 83 2.90 8.29 12.37
N ALA A 84 1.73 8.14 12.97
CA ALA A 84 1.12 9.17 13.82
C ALA A 84 1.99 9.48 15.05
N ASP A 85 2.49 8.43 15.68
CA ASP A 85 3.23 8.52 16.95
C ASP A 85 4.69 8.98 16.75
N ASN A 86 5.32 8.67 15.62
CA ASN A 86 6.77 8.87 15.42
C ASN A 86 7.11 9.91 14.34
N VAL A 87 6.15 10.30 13.50
CA VAL A 87 6.34 11.33 12.47
C VAL A 87 5.35 12.47 12.70
N SER A 88 4.09 12.33 12.29
CA SER A 88 3.00 13.23 12.65
C SER A 88 1.63 12.66 12.22
N GLU A 89 0.56 13.16 12.83
CA GLU A 89 -0.82 12.85 12.48
C GLU A 89 -1.13 13.20 11.01
N GLU A 90 -0.59 14.32 10.50
CA GLU A 90 -0.78 14.76 9.13
C GLU A 90 -0.14 13.78 8.17
N VAL A 91 1.10 13.33 8.45
CA VAL A 91 1.80 12.32 7.67
C VAL A 91 1.04 10.99 7.69
N ALA A 92 0.60 10.52 8.86
CA ALA A 92 -0.17 9.29 8.97
C ALA A 92 -1.46 9.31 8.14
N LYS A 93 -2.14 10.46 8.08
CA LYS A 93 -3.36 10.66 7.28
C LYS A 93 -3.08 10.77 5.78
N ALA A 94 -1.97 11.37 5.39
CA ALA A 94 -1.62 11.61 4.00
C ALA A 94 -0.92 10.43 3.34
N THR A 95 -0.13 9.64 4.10
CA THR A 95 0.65 8.52 3.56
C THR A 95 -0.26 7.39 3.07
N ARG A 96 -0.02 6.96 1.84
CA ARG A 96 -0.67 5.79 1.26
C ARG A 96 0.08 4.53 1.71
N ILE A 97 -0.69 3.54 2.19
CA ILE A 97 -0.15 2.23 2.58
C ILE A 97 -0.76 1.19 1.65
N GLN A 98 0.07 0.58 0.81
CA GLN A 98 -0.31 -0.43 -0.16
C GLN A 98 -0.01 -1.82 0.38
N TYR A 99 -0.83 -2.80 0.00
CA TYR A 99 -0.54 -4.20 0.24
C TYR A 99 0.15 -4.81 -0.99
N GLY A 100 1.33 -5.41 -0.78
CA GLY A 100 2.18 -6.00 -1.82
C GLY A 100 2.34 -7.52 -1.73
N GLY A 101 1.54 -8.20 -0.93
CA GLY A 101 1.49 -9.66 -0.92
C GLY A 101 0.83 -10.22 -2.20
N SER A 102 0.45 -11.50 -2.20
CA SER A 102 -0.15 -12.17 -3.35
C SER A 102 -1.56 -11.64 -3.69
N VAL A 103 -1.62 -10.45 -4.31
CA VAL A 103 -2.85 -9.84 -4.81
C VAL A 103 -3.20 -10.42 -6.18
N ASN A 104 -4.48 -10.76 -6.38
CA ASN A 104 -5.01 -11.27 -7.64
C ASN A 104 -6.49 -10.89 -7.81
N ALA A 105 -7.07 -11.19 -8.98
CA ALA A 105 -8.45 -10.89 -9.29
C ALA A 105 -9.49 -11.58 -8.36
N GLY A 106 -9.10 -12.65 -7.65
CA GLY A 106 -9.98 -13.36 -6.72
C GLY A 106 -10.06 -12.71 -5.34
N ASN A 107 -8.98 -12.10 -4.83
CA ASN A 107 -8.91 -11.56 -3.48
C ASN A 107 -8.92 -10.01 -3.40
N CYS A 108 -8.68 -9.31 -4.50
CA CYS A 108 -8.56 -7.85 -4.51
C CYS A 108 -9.81 -7.14 -3.96
N SER A 109 -11.02 -7.66 -4.24
CA SER A 109 -12.28 -7.04 -3.80
C SER A 109 -12.48 -7.11 -2.28
N GLU A 110 -12.02 -8.16 -1.63
CA GLU A 110 -12.07 -8.31 -0.18
C GLU A 110 -11.03 -7.42 0.49
N LEU A 111 -9.80 -7.47 0.01
CA LEU A 111 -8.69 -6.65 0.52
C LEU A 111 -8.96 -5.14 0.37
N ALA A 112 -9.55 -4.71 -0.75
CA ALA A 112 -9.87 -3.30 -0.98
C ALA A 112 -10.92 -2.72 -0.01
N ARG A 113 -11.67 -3.56 0.71
CA ARG A 113 -12.66 -3.12 1.71
C ARG A 113 -12.03 -2.79 3.07
N LEU A 114 -10.79 -3.14 3.27
CA LEU A 114 -10.09 -2.91 4.53
C LEU A 114 -9.76 -1.43 4.70
N SER A 115 -9.94 -0.92 5.93
CA SER A 115 -9.93 0.52 6.20
C SER A 115 -8.56 1.18 6.02
N ASP A 116 -7.48 0.43 6.20
CA ASP A 116 -6.11 0.95 6.17
C ASP A 116 -5.32 0.56 4.93
N ILE A 117 -5.97 -0.10 3.96
CA ILE A 117 -5.38 -0.35 2.63
C ILE A 117 -5.74 0.78 1.69
N ASP A 118 -4.74 1.48 1.17
CA ASP A 118 -4.90 2.59 0.21
C ASP A 118 -4.65 2.15 -1.24
N GLY A 119 -4.28 0.90 -1.48
CA GLY A 119 -4.01 0.35 -2.81
C GLY A 119 -3.20 -0.93 -2.77
N PHE A 120 -2.71 -1.34 -3.92
CA PHE A 120 -1.97 -2.57 -4.10
C PHE A 120 -0.66 -2.33 -4.85
N LEU A 121 0.38 -3.07 -4.46
CA LEU A 121 1.58 -3.27 -5.26
C LEU A 121 1.46 -4.66 -5.91
N VAL A 122 1.25 -4.69 -7.23
CA VAL A 122 0.88 -5.91 -7.96
C VAL A 122 2.07 -6.46 -8.73
N GLY A 123 2.46 -7.71 -8.45
CA GLY A 123 3.50 -8.44 -9.17
C GLY A 123 2.94 -9.24 -10.35
N GLY A 124 3.07 -10.58 -10.32
CA GLY A 124 2.74 -11.48 -11.41
C GLY A 124 1.33 -11.38 -11.99
N ALA A 125 0.34 -10.96 -11.18
CA ALA A 125 -1.02 -10.76 -11.67
C ALA A 125 -1.13 -9.60 -12.69
N SER A 126 -0.18 -8.66 -12.70
CA SER A 126 -0.15 -7.57 -13.68
C SER A 126 0.19 -8.02 -15.10
N LEU A 127 0.72 -9.24 -15.25
CA LEU A 127 1.03 -9.83 -16.57
C LEU A 127 -0.22 -10.36 -17.31
N LYS A 128 -1.37 -10.41 -16.62
CA LYS A 128 -2.65 -10.83 -17.18
C LYS A 128 -3.58 -9.61 -17.23
N GLY A 129 -3.84 -9.09 -18.43
CA GLY A 129 -4.57 -7.84 -18.63
C GLY A 129 -5.92 -7.79 -17.90
N ASP A 130 -6.77 -8.81 -18.08
CA ASP A 130 -8.10 -8.88 -17.46
C ASP A 130 -8.02 -8.89 -15.92
N ASP A 131 -7.10 -9.66 -15.35
CA ASP A 131 -6.88 -9.72 -13.91
C ASP A 131 -6.42 -8.36 -13.39
N PHE A 132 -5.50 -7.71 -14.10
CA PHE A 132 -4.96 -6.41 -13.69
C PHE A 132 -6.01 -5.30 -13.76
N VAL A 133 -6.79 -5.24 -14.84
CA VAL A 133 -7.92 -4.29 -14.99
C VAL A 133 -8.92 -4.47 -13.84
N LYS A 134 -9.26 -5.72 -13.48
CA LYS A 134 -10.13 -5.98 -12.34
C LYS A 134 -9.56 -5.47 -11.03
N ILE A 135 -8.25 -5.65 -10.78
CA ILE A 135 -7.58 -5.15 -9.58
C ILE A 135 -7.63 -3.63 -9.53
N CYS A 136 -7.31 -2.95 -10.64
CA CYS A 136 -7.34 -1.48 -10.74
C CYS A 136 -8.75 -0.93 -10.46
N ASN A 137 -9.78 -1.50 -11.09
CA ASN A 137 -11.16 -1.05 -10.92
C ASN A 137 -11.70 -1.28 -9.50
N THR A 138 -11.26 -2.33 -8.83
CA THR A 138 -11.69 -2.62 -7.45
C THR A 138 -11.29 -1.51 -6.48
N SER A 139 -10.09 -1.00 -6.57
CA SER A 139 -9.62 0.08 -5.70
C SER A 139 -10.41 1.38 -5.92
N ALA A 140 -10.73 1.73 -7.17
CA ALA A 140 -11.49 2.93 -7.50
C ALA A 140 -12.94 2.90 -6.97
N VAL A 141 -13.60 1.75 -6.99
CA VAL A 141 -14.97 1.58 -6.49
C VAL A 141 -15.04 1.74 -4.97
N HIS A 142 -14.04 1.23 -4.26
CA HIS A 142 -14.04 1.29 -2.80
C HIS A 142 -14.03 2.71 -2.26
N TYR A 143 -13.19 3.61 -2.79
CA TYR A 143 -13.16 5.01 -2.35
C TYR A 143 -14.50 5.72 -2.50
N LYS A 144 -15.27 5.42 -3.54
CA LYS A 144 -16.63 5.96 -3.72
C LYS A 144 -17.61 5.39 -2.72
N ALA A 145 -17.53 4.11 -2.41
CA ALA A 145 -18.49 3.41 -1.53
C ALA A 145 -18.38 3.84 -0.07
N ILE A 146 -17.19 4.14 0.44
CA ILE A 146 -16.97 4.53 1.84
C ILE A 146 -16.94 6.05 2.05
N GLY A 147 -17.20 6.84 1.00
CA GLY A 147 -17.21 8.31 1.07
C GLY A 147 -15.84 8.93 1.39
N ARG A 148 -14.76 8.17 1.36
CA ARG A 148 -13.42 8.69 1.51
C ARG A 148 -12.96 9.34 0.21
N LYS A 149 -12.48 10.57 0.30
CA LYS A 149 -11.70 11.16 -0.79
C LYS A 149 -10.38 10.40 -0.90
N PRO A 150 -9.90 10.08 -2.13
CA PRO A 150 -8.54 9.59 -2.30
C PRO A 150 -7.59 10.52 -1.56
N ARG A 151 -6.66 9.94 -0.78
CA ARG A 151 -5.61 10.76 -0.15
C ARG A 151 -4.84 11.47 -1.26
N SER A 152 -4.49 12.73 -1.04
CA SER A 152 -3.89 13.61 -2.04
C SER A 152 -2.69 12.95 -2.72
N GLY A 153 -2.75 12.83 -4.01
CA GLY A 153 -1.81 12.09 -4.83
C GLY A 153 -2.62 11.14 -5.70
N SER A 154 -3.08 11.66 -6.81
CA SER A 154 -4.04 11.07 -7.73
C SER A 154 -3.92 9.56 -7.85
N VAL A 155 -4.95 8.85 -7.43
CA VAL A 155 -5.28 7.60 -8.11
C VAL A 155 -5.64 8.01 -9.53
N VAL A 156 -4.73 7.84 -10.46
CA VAL A 156 -5.06 7.94 -11.88
C VAL A 156 -5.94 6.73 -12.16
N THR A 157 -7.23 6.96 -12.22
CA THR A 157 -8.18 5.94 -12.61
C THR A 157 -8.10 5.83 -14.12
N TYR A 158 -7.41 4.85 -14.60
CA TYR A 158 -7.49 4.47 -16.01
C TYR A 158 -8.79 3.71 -16.20
N SER A 159 -9.70 4.24 -16.99
CA SER A 159 -10.86 3.52 -17.51
C SER A 159 -10.50 2.98 -18.88
N PHE A 160 -10.72 1.70 -19.08
CA PHE A 160 -10.57 1.06 -20.40
C PHE A 160 -11.97 0.70 -20.90
N ASP A 161 -12.20 0.82 -22.20
CA ASP A 161 -13.43 0.34 -22.85
C ASP A 161 -13.44 -1.20 -22.98
N GLU A 162 -14.49 -1.72 -23.60
CA GLU A 162 -14.70 -3.17 -23.79
C GLU A 162 -13.62 -3.80 -24.69
N ASP A 163 -12.93 -3.00 -25.49
CA ASP A 163 -11.85 -3.41 -26.40
C ASP A 163 -10.45 -3.24 -25.76
N GLY A 164 -10.38 -2.69 -24.52
CA GLY A 164 -9.14 -2.48 -23.79
C GLY A 164 -8.40 -1.19 -24.17
N GLU A 165 -9.05 -0.25 -24.84
CA GLU A 165 -8.50 1.07 -25.12
C GLU A 165 -8.70 2.03 -23.93
N LEU A 166 -7.68 2.86 -23.67
CA LEU A 166 -7.67 3.81 -22.56
C LEU A 166 -8.71 4.91 -22.81
N LEU A 167 -9.75 4.95 -21.97
CA LEU A 167 -10.70 6.07 -21.96
C LEU A 167 -10.05 7.26 -21.24
N GLU A 168 -10.11 8.45 -21.84
CA GLU A 168 -9.55 9.67 -21.24
C GLU A 168 -10.07 9.90 -19.82
N THR A 169 -9.15 10.12 -18.89
CA THR A 169 -9.45 10.53 -17.52
C THR A 169 -9.85 12.01 -17.49
N LYS A 170 -11.02 12.28 -16.97
CA LYS A 170 -11.41 13.65 -16.56
C LYS A 170 -10.92 13.92 -15.14
#